data_6b7794d68c4f913e76ab5eccf7495e93
#
_entry.id   6b7794d68c4f913e76ab5eccf7495e93
#
_cell.length_a   1.000
_cell.length_b   1.000
_cell.length_c   1.000
_cell.angle_alpha   90.00
_cell.angle_beta   90.00
_cell.angle_gamma   90.00
#
_symmetry.space_group_name_H-M   'P 1'
#
loop_
_entity.id
_entity.type
_entity.pdbx_description
1 polymer ?
#
loop_
_entity_poly.entity_id
_entity_poly.type
_entity_poly.pdbx_seq_one_letter_code
_entity_poly.pdbx_strand_id
1 'polypeptide(L)'
;MDELQQDIEKGLLDIITRGTNPDELTQTLMRDFGKSYRQAQTLVRTELNHVYTQAAAERYADAGCEFYEVIAQQSEDECLEYDGQVYRLDMMVEGENAPPFHPNCKCTIVPVIGGN
;
A
#
# COMPACT_ATOMS: atom_id res chain seq x y z
N MET A 1 -18.77 9.14 -4.88
CA MET A 1 -17.94 7.93 -5.01
C MET A 1 -18.74 6.87 -5.74
N ASP A 2 -18.11 6.17 -6.64
CA ASP A 2 -18.82 5.13 -7.36
C ASP A 2 -18.84 3.83 -6.55
N GLU A 3 -19.64 2.88 -7.03
CA GLU A 3 -19.82 1.60 -6.33
C GLU A 3 -18.52 0.81 -6.27
N LEU A 4 -17.69 0.91 -7.30
CA LEU A 4 -16.41 0.19 -7.34
C LEU A 4 -15.52 0.64 -6.19
N GLN A 5 -15.40 1.94 -5.99
CA GLN A 5 -14.56 2.47 -4.91
C GLN A 5 -15.10 2.06 -3.55
N GLN A 6 -16.43 2.09 -3.36
CA GLN A 6 -17.03 1.69 -2.11
C GLN A 6 -16.81 0.20 -1.81
N ASP A 7 -16.93 -0.64 -2.84
CA ASP A 7 -16.72 -2.08 -2.67
C ASP A 7 -15.26 -2.38 -2.36
N ILE A 8 -14.33 -1.67 -2.98
CA ILE A 8 -12.90 -1.84 -2.68
C ILE A 8 -12.63 -1.46 -1.24
N GLU A 9 -13.13 -0.32 -0.78
CA GLU A 9 -12.92 0.14 0.60
C GLU A 9 -13.49 -0.84 1.61
N LYS A 10 -14.70 -1.33 1.35
CA LYS A 10 -15.36 -2.30 2.24
C LYS A 10 -14.59 -3.62 2.28
N GLY A 11 -14.16 -4.12 1.13
CA GLY A 11 -13.40 -5.35 1.06
C GLY A 11 -12.04 -5.24 1.74
N LEU A 12 -11.37 -4.09 1.58
CA LEU A 12 -10.10 -3.85 2.26
C LEU A 12 -10.26 -3.83 3.76
N LEU A 13 -11.33 -3.20 4.24
CA LEU A 13 -11.61 -3.18 5.66
C LEU A 13 -11.81 -4.60 6.20
N ASP A 14 -12.52 -5.45 5.48
CA ASP A 14 -12.72 -6.85 5.87
C ASP A 14 -11.39 -7.61 5.90
N ILE A 15 -10.52 -7.37 4.94
CA ILE A 15 -9.20 -8.02 4.90
C ILE A 15 -8.40 -7.66 6.14
N ILE A 16 -8.39 -6.39 6.49
CA ILE A 16 -7.58 -5.88 7.60
C ILE A 16 -8.16 -6.30 8.94
N THR A 17 -9.47 -6.20 9.11
CA THR A 17 -10.11 -6.44 10.42
C THR A 17 -10.43 -7.88 10.68
N ARG A 18 -10.73 -8.68 9.64
CA ARG A 18 -11.19 -10.07 9.79
C ARG A 18 -10.20 -11.07 9.23
N GLY A 19 -9.14 -10.62 8.57
CA GLY A 19 -8.19 -11.53 7.95
C GLY A 19 -8.75 -12.24 6.72
N THR A 20 -9.72 -11.64 6.06
CA THR A 20 -10.31 -12.18 4.84
C THR A 20 -9.24 -12.30 3.75
N ASN A 21 -9.32 -13.35 2.95
CA ASN A 21 -8.36 -13.55 1.86
C ASN A 21 -8.57 -12.48 0.78
N PRO A 22 -7.50 -11.78 0.35
CA PRO A 22 -7.62 -10.79 -0.71
C PRO A 22 -8.19 -11.33 -2.02
N ASP A 23 -8.06 -12.62 -2.28
CA ASP A 23 -8.64 -13.24 -3.47
C ASP A 23 -10.16 -13.13 -3.51
N GLU A 24 -10.82 -13.09 -2.37
CA GLU A 24 -12.26 -12.94 -2.33
C GLU A 24 -12.68 -11.58 -2.89
N LEU A 25 -11.96 -10.53 -2.54
CA LEU A 25 -12.23 -9.21 -3.10
C LEU A 25 -11.95 -9.18 -4.60
N THR A 26 -10.86 -9.82 -5.02
CA THR A 26 -10.52 -9.94 -6.44
C THR A 26 -11.68 -10.60 -7.20
N GLN A 27 -12.22 -11.70 -6.68
CA GLN A 27 -13.33 -12.39 -7.33
C GLN A 27 -14.59 -11.52 -7.38
N THR A 28 -14.87 -10.78 -6.33
CA THR A 28 -15.99 -9.86 -6.30
C THR A 28 -15.89 -8.79 -7.38
N LEU A 29 -14.69 -8.21 -7.55
CA LEU A 29 -14.50 -7.19 -8.58
C LEU A 29 -14.65 -7.75 -9.98
N MET A 30 -14.21 -8.99 -10.20
CA MET A 30 -14.39 -9.65 -11.49
C MET A 30 -15.87 -9.86 -11.78
N ARG A 31 -16.61 -10.37 -10.80
CA ARG A 31 -18.00 -10.74 -10.98
C ARG A 31 -18.92 -9.53 -11.09
N ASP A 32 -18.75 -8.56 -10.19
CA ASP A 32 -19.70 -7.45 -10.06
C ASP A 32 -19.37 -6.28 -10.98
N PHE A 33 -18.13 -6.14 -11.42
CA PHE A 33 -17.71 -4.98 -12.21
C PHE A 33 -17.06 -5.38 -13.54
N GLY A 34 -17.10 -6.65 -13.89
CA GLY A 34 -16.59 -7.11 -15.19
C GLY A 34 -15.09 -6.95 -15.37
N LYS A 35 -14.34 -6.88 -14.28
CA LYS A 35 -12.88 -6.75 -14.37
C LYS A 35 -12.24 -8.09 -14.71
N SER A 36 -11.13 -8.05 -15.48
CA SER A 36 -10.33 -9.24 -15.65
C SER A 36 -9.61 -9.54 -14.32
N TYR A 37 -9.13 -10.78 -14.20
CA TYR A 37 -8.40 -11.17 -12.99
C TYR A 37 -7.21 -10.24 -12.73
N ARG A 38 -6.45 -9.94 -13.79
CA ARG A 38 -5.27 -9.07 -13.66
C ARG A 38 -5.66 -7.66 -13.21
N GLN A 39 -6.70 -7.10 -13.81
CA GLN A 39 -7.17 -5.77 -13.42
C GLN A 39 -7.62 -5.73 -11.98
N ALA A 40 -8.43 -6.71 -11.58
CA ALA A 40 -8.94 -6.78 -10.22
C ALA A 40 -7.81 -6.98 -9.21
N GLN A 41 -6.87 -7.88 -9.50
CA GLN A 41 -5.76 -8.15 -8.61
C GLN A 41 -4.87 -6.90 -8.43
N THR A 42 -4.61 -6.18 -9.53
CA THR A 42 -3.81 -4.97 -9.49
C THR A 42 -4.47 -3.92 -8.61
N LEU A 43 -5.79 -3.73 -8.75
CA LEU A 43 -6.51 -2.77 -7.92
C LEU A 43 -6.42 -3.13 -6.43
N VAL A 44 -6.66 -4.40 -6.11
CA VAL A 44 -6.64 -4.85 -4.72
C VAL A 44 -5.25 -4.66 -4.12
N ARG A 45 -4.21 -5.07 -4.82
CA ARG A 45 -2.84 -4.95 -4.31
C ARG A 45 -2.41 -3.50 -4.14
N THR A 46 -2.76 -2.64 -5.09
CA THR A 46 -2.40 -1.23 -5.02
C THR A 46 -3.06 -0.56 -3.82
N GLU A 47 -4.34 -0.82 -3.62
CA GLU A 47 -5.07 -0.23 -2.50
C GLU A 47 -4.63 -0.82 -1.16
N LEU A 48 -4.31 -2.11 -1.10
CA LEU A 48 -3.77 -2.70 0.12
C LEU A 48 -2.45 -2.06 0.50
N ASN A 49 -1.56 -1.85 -0.49
CA ASN A 49 -0.28 -1.19 -0.23
C ASN A 49 -0.51 0.21 0.33
N HIS A 50 -1.45 0.94 -0.26
CA HIS A 50 -1.81 2.27 0.21
C HIS A 50 -2.25 2.25 1.67
N VAL A 51 -3.16 1.34 2.02
CA VAL A 51 -3.68 1.23 3.38
C VAL A 51 -2.59 0.81 4.37
N TYR A 52 -1.79 -0.18 4.00
CA TYR A 52 -0.70 -0.64 4.87
C TYR A 52 0.35 0.44 5.09
N THR A 53 0.68 1.20 4.05
CA THR A 53 1.65 2.29 4.17
C THR A 53 1.13 3.37 5.11
N GLN A 54 -0.13 3.75 4.99
CA GLN A 54 -0.71 4.75 5.88
C GLN A 54 -0.80 4.26 7.32
N ALA A 55 -1.20 3.02 7.52
CA ALA A 55 -1.27 2.45 8.87
C ALA A 55 0.11 2.37 9.51
N ALA A 56 1.12 1.98 8.72
CA ALA A 56 2.49 1.93 9.22
C ALA A 56 2.97 3.33 9.62
N ALA A 57 2.70 4.33 8.77
CA ALA A 57 3.09 5.70 9.06
C ALA A 57 2.47 6.21 10.36
N GLU A 58 1.20 5.90 10.58
CA GLU A 58 0.54 6.29 11.82
C GLU A 58 1.19 5.64 13.04
N ARG A 59 1.50 4.33 12.93
CA ARG A 59 2.16 3.63 14.04
C ARG A 59 3.55 4.18 14.30
N TYR A 60 4.30 4.53 13.25
CA TYR A 60 5.63 5.08 13.42
C TYR A 60 5.58 6.46 14.07
N ALA A 61 4.62 7.29 13.67
CA ALA A 61 4.42 8.60 14.28
C ALA A 61 4.06 8.47 15.75
N ASP A 62 3.17 7.54 16.09
CA ASP A 62 2.77 7.29 17.47
C ASP A 62 3.94 6.79 18.32
N ALA A 63 4.87 6.08 17.71
CA ALA A 63 6.06 5.58 18.40
C ALA A 63 7.18 6.62 18.49
N GLY A 64 6.97 7.81 17.92
CA GLY A 64 7.97 8.87 17.97
C GLY A 64 9.03 8.81 16.90
N CYS A 65 8.83 8.03 15.85
CA CYS A 65 9.77 7.95 14.74
C CYS A 65 9.70 9.22 13.89
N GLU A 66 10.84 9.73 13.50
CA GLU A 66 10.91 10.94 12.68
C GLU A 66 11.15 10.62 11.19
N PHE A 67 11.71 9.46 10.90
CA PHE A 67 12.12 9.07 9.55
C PHE A 67 11.63 7.68 9.22
N TYR A 68 11.51 7.41 7.92
CA TYR A 68 11.24 6.07 7.42
C TYR A 68 12.15 5.79 6.23
N GLU A 69 12.35 4.51 5.95
CA GLU A 69 13.17 4.06 4.82
C GLU A 69 12.30 3.25 3.88
N VAL A 70 12.47 3.45 2.58
CA VAL A 70 11.75 2.69 1.57
C VAL A 70 12.52 1.41 1.26
N ILE A 71 11.82 0.29 1.24
CA ILE A 71 12.38 -1.01 0.91
C ILE A 71 11.68 -1.53 -0.34
N ALA A 72 12.44 -1.72 -1.41
CA ALA A 72 11.91 -2.32 -2.63
C ALA A 72 11.93 -3.84 -2.49
N GLN A 73 10.76 -4.45 -2.64
CA GLN A 73 10.63 -5.90 -2.47
C GLN A 73 11.13 -6.70 -3.65
N GLN A 74 11.19 -6.09 -4.82
CA GLN A 74 11.61 -6.76 -6.03
C GLN A 74 12.54 -5.88 -6.83
N SER A 75 13.26 -6.49 -7.76
CA SER A 75 14.16 -5.78 -8.65
C SER A 75 13.41 -5.16 -9.83
N GLU A 76 12.23 -4.61 -9.56
CA GLU A 76 11.48 -3.87 -10.56
C GLU A 76 12.08 -2.49 -10.72
N ASP A 77 12.25 -2.09 -11.96
CA ASP A 77 13.01 -0.89 -12.28
C ASP A 77 12.40 0.38 -11.69
N GLU A 78 11.06 0.45 -11.66
CA GLU A 78 10.39 1.68 -11.26
C GLU A 78 10.59 2.02 -9.80
N CYS A 79 10.82 1.01 -8.95
CA CYS A 79 10.96 1.23 -7.51
C CYS A 79 12.39 1.19 -7.01
N LEU A 80 13.32 0.67 -7.82
CA LEU A 80 14.70 0.47 -7.36
C LEU A 80 15.39 1.76 -6.92
N GLU A 81 15.09 2.85 -7.57
CA GLU A 81 15.72 4.12 -7.21
C GLU A 81 15.33 4.59 -5.82
N TYR A 82 14.23 4.09 -5.28
CA TYR A 82 13.77 4.45 -3.95
C TYR A 82 14.31 3.53 -2.86
N ASP A 83 14.86 2.38 -3.25
CA ASP A 83 15.32 1.38 -2.27
C ASP A 83 16.43 1.98 -1.41
N GLY A 84 16.24 1.90 -0.09
CA GLY A 84 17.20 2.41 0.86
C GLY A 84 17.12 3.91 1.10
N GLN A 85 16.23 4.62 0.42
CA GLN A 85 16.09 6.06 0.62
C GLN A 85 15.37 6.33 1.93
N VAL A 86 15.85 7.33 2.66
CA VAL A 86 15.29 7.72 3.97
C VAL A 86 14.65 9.09 3.81
N TYR A 87 13.44 9.22 4.31
CA TYR A 87 12.67 10.47 4.23
C TYR A 87 12.07 10.80 5.59
N ARG A 88 11.70 12.05 5.76
CA ARG A 88 11.00 12.47 6.97
C ARG A 88 9.56 12.00 6.92
N LEU A 89 9.10 11.44 8.04
CA LEU A 89 7.75 10.90 8.14
C LEU A 89 6.68 11.98 7.95
N ASP A 90 6.91 13.17 8.49
CA ASP A 90 5.96 14.28 8.38
C ASP A 90 5.87 14.88 6.97
N MET A 91 6.78 14.47 6.10
CA MET A 91 6.80 14.93 4.70
C MET A 91 6.42 13.82 3.72
N MET A 92 5.82 12.73 4.24
CA MET A 92 5.48 11.58 3.41
C MET A 92 4.35 11.93 2.43
N VAL A 93 4.61 11.67 1.15
CA VAL A 93 3.61 11.82 0.08
C VAL A 93 3.65 10.55 -0.78
N GLU A 94 2.57 9.78 -0.75
CA GLU A 94 2.51 8.55 -1.52
C GLU A 94 2.60 8.84 -3.00
N GLY A 95 3.39 8.02 -3.69
CA GLY A 95 3.66 8.23 -5.11
C GLY A 95 4.88 9.10 -5.38
N GLU A 96 5.35 9.85 -4.40
CA GLU A 96 6.52 10.71 -4.55
C GLU A 96 7.71 10.21 -3.73
N ASN A 97 7.49 9.95 -2.44
CA ASN A 97 8.55 9.45 -1.56
C ASN A 97 8.10 8.27 -0.70
N ALA A 98 6.93 7.73 -0.97
CA ALA A 98 6.41 6.56 -0.26
C ALA A 98 5.57 5.71 -1.21
N PRO A 99 5.57 4.38 -1.01
CA PRO A 99 4.73 3.51 -1.84
C PRO A 99 3.24 3.73 -1.55
N PRO A 100 2.35 3.38 -2.48
CA PRO A 100 2.66 2.78 -3.77
C PRO A 100 3.12 3.82 -4.78
N PHE A 101 4.18 3.50 -5.53
CA PHE A 101 4.71 4.40 -6.55
C PHE A 101 4.06 4.18 -7.92
N HIS A 102 3.49 3.01 -8.13
CA HIS A 102 2.86 2.63 -9.39
C HIS A 102 1.83 1.52 -9.11
N PRO A 103 0.95 1.23 -10.06
CA PRO A 103 0.01 0.12 -9.88
C PRO A 103 0.75 -1.18 -9.58
N ASN A 104 0.21 -1.97 -8.67
CA ASN A 104 0.78 -3.26 -8.27
C ASN A 104 2.15 -3.14 -7.60
N CYS A 105 2.44 -1.99 -7.00
CA CYS A 105 3.70 -1.74 -6.29
C CYS A 105 3.83 -2.68 -5.08
N LYS A 106 5.03 -3.23 -4.89
CA LYS A 106 5.32 -4.15 -3.79
C LYS A 106 6.31 -3.58 -2.78
N CYS A 107 6.65 -2.32 -2.92
CA CYS A 107 7.54 -1.65 -1.98
C CYS A 107 6.85 -1.45 -0.63
N THR A 108 7.64 -1.31 0.40
CA THR A 108 7.14 -1.06 1.75
C THR A 108 8.00 -0.02 2.43
N ILE A 109 7.61 0.39 3.63
CA ILE A 109 8.41 1.30 4.46
C ILE A 109 8.74 0.63 5.77
N VAL A 110 9.89 1.02 6.34
CA VAL A 110 10.29 0.57 7.67
C VAL A 110 10.70 1.80 8.48
N PRO A 111 10.55 1.74 9.81
CA PRO A 111 10.94 2.89 10.63
C PRO A 111 12.46 2.97 10.73
N VAL A 112 12.97 4.19 10.78
CA VAL A 112 14.39 4.42 11.08
C VAL A 112 14.48 4.70 12.57
N ILE A 113 15.19 3.84 13.27
CA ILE A 113 15.33 3.91 14.72
C ILE A 113 16.69 4.51 15.05
N GLY A 114 16.71 5.33 16.09
CA GLY A 114 17.95 5.97 16.52
C GLY A 114 18.02 7.45 16.17
N GLY A 115 17.11 7.94 15.42
CA GLY A 115 16.89 9.37 15.22
C GLY A 115 18.05 10.16 14.62
N ASN A 116 18.92 9.52 13.89
CA ASN A 116 20.06 10.21 13.31
C ASN A 116 19.95 10.35 11.82
#